data_6cdf3bc9926edbc7e085808092e4f221
#
_entry.id   6cdf3bc9926edbc7e085808092e4f221
#
_cell.length_a   1.000
_cell.length_b   1.000
_cell.length_c   1.000
_cell.angle_alpha   90.00
_cell.angle_beta   90.00
_cell.angle_gamma   90.00
#
_symmetry.space_group_name_H-M   'P 1'
#
loop_
_entity.id
_entity.type
_entity.pdbx_description
1 polymer ?
#
loop_
_entity_poly.entity_id
_entity_poly.type
_entity_poly.pdbx_seq_one_letter_code
_entity_poly.pdbx_strand_id
1 'polypeptide(L)'
;MEVIRLDNVSLWRKTQEEFSYDLKKTLLSVVEGKYRQTAKKLVLNNVNLVVNKGEKIGIFGANGSGKSTLLKIISGILRPTTGNVRVRGQVAPLIELGAGFDPDISVMDNILLYGVLLGFSRTDANR
;
A
#
# COMPACT_ATOMS: atom_id res chain seq x y z
N MET A 1 22.10 -12.72 -3.20
CA MET A 1 21.63 -12.31 -1.85
C MET A 1 20.20 -11.81 -1.97
N GLU A 2 19.28 -12.46 -1.28
CA GLU A 2 17.85 -12.14 -1.27
C GLU A 2 17.60 -10.84 -0.50
N VAL A 3 16.90 -9.90 -1.12
CA VAL A 3 16.57 -8.59 -0.53
C VAL A 3 15.08 -8.42 -0.28
N ILE A 4 14.22 -9.08 -1.06
CA ILE A 4 12.77 -9.11 -0.83
C ILE A 4 12.29 -10.55 -0.91
N ARG A 5 11.46 -10.96 0.05
CA ARG A 5 10.78 -12.23 0.04
C ARG A 5 9.35 -12.10 0.50
N LEU A 6 8.45 -12.61 -0.30
CA LEU A 6 7.03 -12.76 -0.01
C LEU A 6 6.71 -14.25 0.01
N ASP A 7 6.13 -14.72 1.10
CA ASP A 7 5.73 -16.11 1.28
C ASP A 7 4.20 -16.17 1.52
N ASN A 8 3.44 -16.69 0.55
CA ASN A 8 1.98 -16.89 0.59
C ASN A 8 1.20 -15.63 1.03
N VAL A 9 1.58 -14.49 0.51
CA VAL A 9 0.99 -13.20 0.87
C VAL A 9 -0.38 -13.05 0.27
N SER A 10 -1.38 -12.83 1.13
CA SER A 10 -2.75 -12.50 0.72
C SER A 10 -3.25 -11.25 1.42
N LEU A 11 -4.08 -10.47 0.72
CA LEU A 11 -4.70 -9.28 1.27
C LEU A 11 -6.19 -9.24 0.94
N TRP A 12 -7.00 -9.13 1.99
CA TRP A 12 -8.42 -8.87 1.91
C TRP A 12 -8.71 -7.42 2.29
N ARG A 13 -9.49 -6.72 1.48
CA ARG A 13 -9.98 -5.37 1.78
C ARG A 13 -11.50 -5.37 1.93
N LYS A 14 -11.99 -4.57 2.86
CA LYS A 14 -13.42 -4.26 2.93
C LYS A 14 -13.77 -3.36 1.75
N THR A 15 -14.77 -3.73 0.98
CA THR A 15 -15.25 -2.90 -0.14
C THR A 15 -16.07 -1.75 0.43
N GLN A 16 -15.67 -0.51 0.14
CA GLN A 16 -16.39 0.69 0.54
C GLN A 16 -17.57 1.02 -0.41
N GLU A 17 -17.91 0.15 -1.33
CA GLU A 17 -18.88 0.44 -2.39
C GLU A 17 -20.32 0.71 -1.92
N GLU A 18 -20.61 0.60 -0.63
CA GLU A 18 -21.98 0.80 -0.13
C GLU A 18 -22.19 2.00 0.78
N PHE A 19 -21.22 2.91 0.91
CA PHE A 19 -21.43 4.08 1.76
C PHE A 19 -22.30 5.17 1.10
N SER A 20 -22.54 5.09 -0.22
CA SER A 20 -23.18 6.17 -0.98
C SER A 20 -24.66 5.97 -1.32
N TYR A 21 -25.24 4.80 -1.15
CA TYR A 21 -26.54 4.57 -1.78
C TYR A 21 -27.72 4.21 -0.90
N ASP A 22 -27.62 4.03 0.43
CA ASP A 22 -28.82 3.62 1.13
C ASP A 22 -28.93 3.96 2.62
N LEU A 23 -29.09 5.24 2.94
CA LEU A 23 -29.61 5.65 4.26
C LEU A 23 -31.00 5.02 4.54
N LYS A 24 -31.85 4.83 3.50
CA LYS A 24 -33.17 4.17 3.63
C LYS A 24 -33.04 2.67 3.90
N LYS A 25 -32.11 1.94 3.22
CA LYS A 25 -31.87 0.52 3.47
C LYS A 25 -31.17 0.27 4.82
N THR A 26 -30.34 1.22 5.27
CA THR A 26 -29.68 1.13 6.58
C THR A 26 -30.71 1.16 7.72
N LEU A 27 -31.72 2.03 7.63
CA LEU A 27 -32.81 2.08 8.61
C LEU A 27 -33.67 0.80 8.62
N LEU A 28 -33.95 0.22 7.45
CA LEU A 28 -34.73 -1.03 7.34
C LEU A 28 -33.95 -2.26 7.84
N SER A 29 -32.61 -2.32 7.62
CA SER A 29 -31.78 -3.46 8.07
C SER A 29 -31.56 -3.50 9.59
N VAL A 30 -31.67 -2.37 10.28
CA VAL A 30 -31.62 -2.30 11.75
C VAL A 30 -32.86 -2.96 12.36
N VAL A 31 -34.01 -2.84 11.68
CA VAL A 31 -35.28 -3.42 12.15
C VAL A 31 -35.33 -4.94 11.93
N GLU A 32 -34.65 -5.47 10.91
CA GLU A 32 -34.67 -6.90 10.57
C GLU A 32 -33.57 -7.75 11.23
N GLY A 33 -32.71 -7.17 12.07
CA GLY A 33 -31.69 -7.92 12.82
C GLY A 33 -30.62 -8.64 11.96
N LYS A 34 -30.56 -8.36 10.65
CA LYS A 34 -29.55 -8.93 9.75
C LYS A 34 -28.26 -8.14 9.86
N TYR A 35 -27.31 -8.70 10.59
CA TYR A 35 -25.91 -8.22 10.64
C TYR A 35 -25.36 -8.14 9.21
N ARG A 36 -25.03 -6.94 8.75
CA ARG A 36 -24.41 -6.67 7.45
C ARG A 36 -23.08 -7.40 7.36
N GLN A 37 -23.01 -8.46 6.59
CA GLN A 37 -21.73 -9.01 6.16
C GLN A 37 -21.06 -8.00 5.23
N THR A 38 -20.06 -7.31 5.75
CA THR A 38 -19.21 -6.43 4.94
C THR A 38 -18.50 -7.29 3.90
N ALA A 39 -18.82 -7.12 2.63
CA ALA A 39 -18.19 -7.86 1.55
C ALA A 39 -16.67 -7.58 1.58
N LYS A 40 -15.89 -8.64 1.78
CA LYS A 40 -14.43 -8.58 1.71
C LYS A 40 -14.00 -8.93 0.29
N LYS A 41 -13.25 -8.07 -0.35
CA LYS A 41 -12.64 -8.34 -1.66
C LYS A 41 -11.22 -8.86 -1.47
N LEU A 42 -10.92 -9.99 -2.07
CA LEU A 42 -9.56 -10.51 -2.17
C LEU A 42 -8.79 -9.68 -3.21
N VAL A 43 -7.77 -8.96 -2.78
CA VAL A 43 -6.95 -8.09 -3.63
C VAL A 43 -5.67 -8.79 -4.06
N LEU A 44 -5.04 -9.52 -3.15
CA LEU A 44 -3.88 -10.37 -3.43
C LEU A 44 -4.15 -11.76 -2.90
N ASN A 45 -3.79 -12.78 -3.69
CA ASN A 45 -4.04 -14.18 -3.37
C ASN A 45 -2.75 -15.00 -3.46
N ASN A 46 -2.24 -15.46 -2.33
CA ASN A 46 -1.08 -16.35 -2.22
C ASN A 46 0.12 -15.93 -3.06
N VAL A 47 0.47 -14.64 -3.01
CA VAL A 47 1.59 -14.11 -3.78
C VAL A 47 2.91 -14.59 -3.18
N ASN A 48 3.74 -15.21 -4.02
CA ASN A 48 5.09 -15.62 -3.70
C ASN A 48 6.05 -14.86 -4.61
N LEU A 49 7.08 -14.22 -4.04
CA LEU A 49 8.07 -13.45 -4.78
C LEU A 49 9.40 -13.48 -4.05
N VAL A 50 10.48 -13.68 -4.79
CA VAL A 50 11.85 -13.51 -4.29
C VAL A 50 12.57 -12.55 -5.22
N VAL A 51 13.22 -11.55 -4.64
CA VAL A 51 14.06 -10.59 -5.37
C VAL A 51 15.45 -10.58 -4.77
N ASN A 52 16.44 -10.71 -5.63
CA ASN A 52 17.85 -10.67 -5.24
C ASN A 52 18.45 -9.27 -5.44
N LYS A 53 19.55 -9.01 -4.76
CA LYS A 53 20.28 -7.75 -4.89
C LYS A 53 20.68 -7.51 -6.35
N GLY A 54 20.35 -6.32 -6.87
CA GLY A 54 20.65 -5.92 -8.25
C GLY A 54 19.59 -6.33 -9.28
N GLU A 55 18.60 -7.14 -8.91
CA GLU A 55 17.51 -7.48 -9.81
C GLU A 55 16.58 -6.28 -10.08
N LYS A 56 16.08 -6.22 -11.32
CA LYS A 56 15.04 -5.29 -11.75
C LYS A 56 13.81 -6.11 -12.11
N ILE A 57 12.70 -5.84 -11.43
CA ILE A 57 11.45 -6.58 -11.61
C ILE A 57 10.38 -5.66 -12.16
N GLY A 58 9.72 -6.09 -13.25
CA GLY A 58 8.52 -5.46 -13.80
C GLY A 58 7.26 -6.18 -13.32
N ILE A 59 6.29 -5.43 -12.81
CA ILE A 59 4.98 -5.95 -12.41
C ILE A 59 3.93 -5.47 -13.41
N PHE A 60 3.35 -6.40 -14.16
CA PHE A 60 2.36 -6.13 -15.20
C PHE A 60 0.99 -6.68 -14.81
N GLY A 61 -0.06 -6.08 -15.32
CA GLY A 61 -1.44 -6.53 -15.11
C GLY A 61 -2.46 -5.42 -15.35
N ALA A 62 -3.73 -5.79 -15.44
CA ALA A 62 -4.84 -4.87 -15.63
C ALA A 62 -4.95 -3.84 -14.48
N ASN A 63 -5.67 -2.73 -14.71
CA ASN A 63 -5.99 -1.79 -13.64
C ASN A 63 -6.84 -2.48 -12.57
N GLY A 64 -6.49 -2.24 -11.30
CA GLY A 64 -7.16 -2.88 -10.17
C GLY A 64 -6.70 -4.32 -9.85
N SER A 65 -5.70 -4.88 -10.56
CA SER A 65 -5.16 -6.23 -10.30
C SER A 65 -4.31 -6.35 -9.02
N GLY A 66 -4.09 -5.25 -8.29
CA GLY A 66 -3.35 -5.28 -7.03
C GLY A 66 -1.87 -4.87 -7.11
N LYS A 67 -1.37 -4.42 -8.27
CA LYS A 67 0.05 -4.00 -8.45
C LYS A 67 0.51 -2.97 -7.42
N SER A 68 -0.20 -1.85 -7.30
CA SER A 68 0.12 -0.80 -6.32
C SER A 68 -0.06 -1.29 -4.89
N THR A 69 -0.99 -2.19 -4.65
CA THR A 69 -1.19 -2.82 -3.34
C THR A 69 0.00 -3.68 -2.95
N LEU A 70 0.53 -4.45 -3.90
CA LEU A 70 1.72 -5.27 -3.70
C LEU A 70 2.94 -4.39 -3.37
N LEU A 71 3.14 -3.30 -4.10
CA LEU A 71 4.20 -2.33 -3.82
C LEU A 71 4.05 -1.69 -2.43
N LYS A 72 2.82 -1.33 -2.02
CA LYS A 72 2.53 -0.80 -0.68
C LYS A 72 2.83 -1.82 0.43
N ILE A 73 2.65 -3.11 0.17
CA ILE A 73 3.02 -4.17 1.12
C ILE A 73 4.56 -4.30 1.20
N ILE A 74 5.26 -4.33 0.08
CA ILE A 74 6.72 -4.40 0.04
C ILE A 74 7.35 -3.19 0.74
N SER A 75 6.75 -2.02 0.59
CA SER A 75 7.19 -0.77 1.24
C SER A 75 6.83 -0.67 2.73
N GLY A 76 6.12 -1.66 3.29
CA GLY A 76 5.70 -1.63 4.69
C GLY A 76 4.52 -0.67 4.98
N ILE A 77 3.97 0.00 3.97
CA ILE A 77 2.82 0.91 4.11
C ILE A 77 1.54 0.13 4.45
N LEU A 78 1.40 -1.07 3.87
CA LEU A 78 0.28 -1.98 4.14
C LEU A 78 0.79 -3.29 4.72
N ARG A 79 0.04 -3.84 5.68
CA ARG A 79 0.29 -5.18 6.20
C ARG A 79 -0.59 -6.19 5.45
N PRO A 80 -0.06 -7.35 5.05
CA PRO A 80 -0.87 -8.41 4.48
C PRO A 80 -1.85 -8.97 5.52
N THR A 81 -2.94 -9.58 5.07
CA THR A 81 -3.87 -10.30 5.94
C THR A 81 -3.28 -11.65 6.37
N THR A 82 -2.61 -12.33 5.45
CA THR A 82 -1.90 -13.59 5.70
C THR A 82 -0.59 -13.63 4.93
N GLY A 83 0.30 -14.53 5.31
CA GLY A 83 1.63 -14.69 4.72
C GLY A 83 2.69 -13.83 5.39
N ASN A 84 3.92 -13.99 4.93
CA ASN A 84 5.08 -13.30 5.48
C ASN A 84 5.76 -12.42 4.43
N VAL A 85 6.20 -11.25 4.87
CA VAL A 85 6.96 -10.30 4.06
C VAL A 85 8.28 -10.02 4.77
N ARG A 86 9.37 -10.21 4.06
CA ARG A 86 10.72 -9.86 4.53
C ARG A 86 11.37 -8.93 3.52
N VAL A 87 11.79 -7.78 3.98
CA VAL A 87 12.55 -6.81 3.19
C VAL A 87 13.84 -6.50 3.94
N ARG A 88 14.96 -6.61 3.26
CA ARG A 88 16.30 -6.31 3.79
C ARG A 88 16.80 -5.02 3.15
N GLY A 89 17.16 -4.06 3.96
CA GLY A 89 17.64 -2.75 3.52
C GLY A 89 16.55 -1.67 3.63
N GLN A 90 16.90 -0.49 3.19
CA GLN A 90 16.02 0.67 3.18
C GLN A 90 15.19 0.69 1.89
N VAL A 91 13.90 0.93 2.01
CA VAL A 91 12.98 1.04 0.86
C VAL A 91 12.63 2.50 0.67
N ALA A 92 12.82 3.00 -0.55
CA ALA A 92 12.34 4.32 -0.97
C ALA A 92 11.16 4.14 -1.94
N PRO A 93 9.90 4.20 -1.45
CA PRO A 93 8.74 3.97 -2.29
C PRO A 93 8.40 5.20 -3.13
N LEU A 94 8.46 5.08 -4.46
CA LEU A 94 7.97 6.07 -5.41
C LEU A 94 6.63 5.59 -6.00
N ILE A 95 5.60 5.48 -5.16
CA ILE A 95 4.32 4.89 -5.56
C ILE A 95 3.42 5.90 -6.27
N GLU A 96 3.51 7.15 -5.89
CA GLU A 96 2.75 8.27 -6.48
C GLU A 96 3.72 9.42 -6.73
N LEU A 97 3.83 9.87 -7.99
CA LEU A 97 4.63 11.06 -8.34
C LEU A 97 4.01 12.29 -7.65
N GLY A 98 4.81 12.95 -6.81
CA GLY A 98 4.38 14.15 -6.09
C GLY A 98 3.58 13.89 -4.80
N ALA A 99 3.33 12.63 -4.42
CA ALA A 99 2.76 12.33 -3.11
C ALA A 99 3.73 12.78 -2.01
N GLY A 100 3.33 13.75 -1.23
CA GLY A 100 4.14 14.35 -0.17
C GLY A 100 4.79 15.68 -0.53
N PHE A 101 4.63 16.17 -1.78
CA PHE A 101 5.01 17.52 -2.14
C PHE A 101 3.90 18.49 -1.76
N ASP A 102 4.25 19.49 -0.96
CA ASP A 102 3.36 20.58 -0.57
C ASP A 102 3.52 21.73 -1.59
N PRO A 103 2.46 22.13 -2.31
CA PRO A 103 2.53 23.21 -3.28
C PRO A 103 2.79 24.59 -2.66
N ASP A 104 2.56 24.73 -1.35
CA ASP A 104 2.67 26.00 -0.63
C ASP A 104 4.09 26.28 -0.13
N ILE A 105 5.03 25.32 -0.25
CA ILE A 105 6.43 25.47 0.15
C ILE A 105 7.38 25.37 -1.03
N SER A 106 8.61 25.87 -0.86
CA SER A 106 9.62 25.84 -1.92
C SER A 106 10.01 24.41 -2.33
N VAL A 107 10.55 24.24 -3.53
CA VAL A 107 11.06 22.95 -4.01
C VAL A 107 12.14 22.40 -3.06
N MET A 108 13.02 23.28 -2.55
CA MET A 108 14.06 22.89 -1.61
C MET A 108 13.48 22.38 -0.29
N ASP A 109 12.48 23.06 0.25
CA ASP A 109 11.82 22.62 1.49
C ASP A 109 11.07 21.30 1.29
N ASN A 110 10.46 21.10 0.13
CA ASN A 110 9.85 19.82 -0.25
C ASN A 110 10.89 18.69 -0.28
N ILE A 111 12.06 18.91 -0.89
CA ILE A 111 13.14 17.92 -0.94
C ILE A 111 13.63 17.59 0.47
N LEU A 112 13.82 18.60 1.32
CA LEU A 112 14.23 18.42 2.71
C LEU A 112 13.16 17.66 3.52
N LEU A 113 11.90 18.05 3.38
CA LEU A 113 10.77 17.37 4.03
C LEU A 113 10.70 15.90 3.63
N TYR A 114 10.80 15.62 2.32
CA TYR A 114 10.75 14.26 1.79
C TYR A 114 11.97 13.43 2.24
N GLY A 115 13.16 14.03 2.26
CA GLY A 115 14.35 13.40 2.80
C GLY A 115 14.19 12.98 4.27
N VAL A 116 13.65 13.86 5.10
CA VAL A 116 13.38 13.57 6.52
C VAL A 116 12.30 12.48 6.68
N LEU A 117 11.25 12.50 5.85
CA LEU A 117 10.22 11.45 5.84
C LEU A 117 10.78 10.06 5.46
N LEU A 118 11.80 10.03 4.60
CA LEU A 118 12.53 8.81 4.25
C LEU A 118 13.57 8.39 5.31
N GLY A 119 13.72 9.16 6.39
CA GLY A 119 14.62 8.85 7.50
C GLY A 119 16.04 9.39 7.35
N PHE A 120 16.30 10.27 6.38
CA PHE A 120 17.57 10.98 6.28
C PHE A 120 17.67 12.08 7.33
N SER A 121 18.88 12.33 7.84
CA SER A 121 19.11 13.51 8.66
C SER A 121 19.02 14.78 7.79
N ARG A 122 18.72 15.92 8.44
CA ARG A 122 18.65 17.22 7.75
C ARG A 122 19.98 17.58 7.04
N THR A 123 21.09 17.09 7.55
CA THR A 123 22.44 17.27 6.99
C THR A 123 22.67 16.41 5.74
N ASP A 124 22.08 15.22 5.70
CA ASP A 124 22.22 14.30 4.56
C ASP A 124 21.29 14.68 3.41
N ALA A 125 20.12 15.25 3.73
CA ALA A 125 19.15 15.73 2.73
C ALA A 125 19.64 16.99 1.97
N ASN A 126 20.64 17.69 2.51
CA ASN A 126 21.27 18.88 1.90
C ASN A 126 22.48 18.55 1.01
N ARG A 127 22.87 17.29 0.86
CA ARG A 127 23.98 16.82 0.01
C ARG A 127 23.47 16.18 -1.27
#